data_b20407dbaf196100f7e129d1a7dee909
#
_entry.id   b20407dbaf196100f7e129d1a7dee909
#
_cell.length_a   1.000
_cell.length_b   1.000
_cell.length_c   1.000
_cell.angle_alpha   90.00
_cell.angle_beta   90.00
_cell.angle_gamma   90.00
#
_symmetry.space_group_name_H-M   'P 1'
#
loop_
_entity.id
_entity.type
_entity.pdbx_description
1 polymer ?
#
loop_
_entity_poly.entity_id
_entity_poly.type
_entity_poly.pdbx_seq_one_letter_code
_entity_poly.pdbx_strand_id
1 'polypeptide(L)'
;IKPEEFALKDKYNLTDGQLLWRRWKKQELRSQNQGFGLSGDQLFKQEYPMSLLEAFQSGLGNVFDTEKIEQIVVKPDIEDIEVPEYIHTKYVSLKQKGVHMWHLPIAEHKYIIGIDPSDGDGADSSCIDVWDRETLDQVAQYYGKMRPDELAQLAVEIGYFYNEAFIGVENNMLTTILFLSKIYSNYYFETRIDEKTMQRTKKIGWSTNVKT
;
A
#
# COMPACT_ATOMS: atom_id res chain seq x y z
N ILE A 1 24.81 29.58 -14.69
CA ILE A 1 24.45 28.52 -13.73
C ILE A 1 24.93 28.95 -12.36
N LYS A 2 24.09 28.82 -11.33
CA LYS A 2 24.50 29.15 -9.96
C LYS A 2 25.22 27.94 -9.34
N PRO A 3 26.12 28.17 -8.35
CA PRO A 3 26.88 27.09 -7.73
C PRO A 3 25.99 25.94 -7.21
N GLU A 4 24.84 26.24 -6.61
CA GLU A 4 23.86 25.26 -6.10
C GLU A 4 23.17 24.43 -7.18
N GLU A 5 23.26 24.82 -8.44
CA GLU A 5 22.63 24.14 -9.57
C GLU A 5 23.53 23.09 -10.23
N PHE A 6 24.86 23.15 -9.96
CA PHE A 6 25.78 22.14 -10.52
C PHE A 6 25.47 20.74 -10.04
N ALA A 7 25.28 20.56 -8.73
CA ALA A 7 24.91 19.25 -8.17
C ALA A 7 23.59 18.72 -8.75
N LEU A 8 22.62 19.63 -8.98
CA LEU A 8 21.33 19.28 -9.56
C LEU A 8 21.48 18.89 -11.05
N LYS A 9 22.32 19.64 -11.78
CA LYS A 9 22.63 19.38 -13.18
C LYS A 9 23.23 17.99 -13.36
N ASP A 10 24.21 17.65 -12.53
CA ASP A 10 24.92 16.37 -12.59
C ASP A 10 24.02 15.21 -12.18
N LYS A 11 23.26 15.36 -11.06
CA LYS A 11 22.37 14.32 -10.56
C LYS A 11 21.28 13.91 -11.56
N TYR A 12 20.71 14.87 -12.30
CA TYR A 12 19.57 14.66 -13.19
C TYR A 12 19.89 14.86 -14.68
N ASN A 13 21.16 15.02 -15.02
CA ASN A 13 21.67 15.25 -16.38
C ASN A 13 20.92 16.39 -17.12
N LEU A 14 20.79 17.55 -16.43
CA LEU A 14 20.01 18.68 -16.94
C LEU A 14 20.84 19.53 -17.88
N THR A 15 20.17 20.07 -18.91
CA THR A 15 20.75 21.13 -19.77
C THR A 15 20.67 22.49 -19.09
N ASP A 16 21.49 23.43 -19.54
CA ASP A 16 21.46 24.83 -19.06
C ASP A 16 20.11 25.50 -19.31
N GLY A 17 19.46 25.14 -20.44
CA GLY A 17 18.12 25.64 -20.77
C GLY A 17 17.05 25.12 -19.79
N GLN A 18 17.14 23.89 -19.35
CA GLN A 18 16.23 23.33 -18.33
C GLN A 18 16.42 23.99 -16.97
N LEU A 19 17.65 24.30 -16.59
CA LEU A 19 17.92 25.04 -15.35
C LEU A 19 17.41 26.49 -15.38
N LEU A 20 17.55 27.16 -16.53
CA LEU A 20 16.99 28.51 -16.73
C LEU A 20 15.45 28.47 -16.68
N TRP A 21 14.83 27.55 -17.36
CA TRP A 21 13.38 27.34 -17.32
C TRP A 21 12.90 27.05 -15.89
N ARG A 22 13.60 26.21 -15.14
CA ARG A 22 13.29 25.88 -13.74
C ARG A 22 13.29 27.14 -12.85
N ARG A 23 14.29 28.03 -13.01
CA ARG A 23 14.31 29.29 -12.26
C ARG A 23 13.14 30.20 -12.59
N TRP A 24 12.88 30.35 -13.88
CA TRP A 24 11.77 31.17 -14.36
C TRP A 24 10.44 30.64 -13.84
N LYS A 25 10.20 29.35 -13.95
CA LYS A 25 8.95 28.71 -13.50
C LYS A 25 8.76 28.82 -11.99
N LYS A 26 9.81 28.65 -11.20
CA LYS A 26 9.77 28.88 -9.75
C LYS A 26 9.39 30.33 -9.40
N GLN A 27 9.91 31.28 -10.13
CA GLN A 27 9.60 32.70 -9.92
C GLN A 27 8.15 33.01 -10.30
N GLU A 28 7.66 32.48 -11.40
CA GLU A 28 6.26 32.56 -11.82
C GLU A 28 5.31 32.02 -10.76
N LEU A 29 5.55 30.81 -10.26
CA LEU A 29 4.73 30.19 -9.21
C LEU A 29 4.76 30.98 -7.89
N ARG A 30 5.90 31.59 -7.53
CA ARG A 30 5.99 32.47 -6.37
C ARG A 30 5.11 33.72 -6.52
N SER A 31 5.03 34.28 -7.72
CA SER A 31 4.21 35.50 -7.97
C SER A 31 2.70 35.19 -8.01
N GLN A 32 2.31 34.01 -8.43
CA GLN A 32 0.90 33.58 -8.51
C GLN A 32 0.33 33.19 -7.14
N ASN A 33 1.16 32.81 -6.18
CA ASN A 33 0.72 32.22 -4.90
C ASN A 33 0.77 33.17 -3.71
N GLN A 34 0.51 34.45 -3.91
CA GLN A 34 0.39 35.43 -2.81
C GLN A 34 -0.89 35.20 -1.99
N GLY A 35 -0.95 34.11 -1.21
CA GLY A 35 -2.08 33.87 -0.30
C GLY A 35 -2.35 32.43 0.14
N PHE A 36 -1.71 31.43 -0.43
CA PHE A 36 -2.03 30.01 -0.18
C PHE A 36 -1.05 29.21 0.70
N GLY A 37 -0.21 29.86 1.49
CA GLY A 37 0.61 29.18 2.53
C GLY A 37 1.76 28.28 2.03
N LEU A 38 1.84 27.93 0.74
CA LEU A 38 2.94 27.15 0.15
C LEU A 38 4.02 28.08 -0.43
N SER A 39 5.29 27.75 -0.23
CA SER A 39 6.36 28.46 -0.92
C SER A 39 6.36 28.13 -2.42
N GLY A 40 6.84 29.06 -3.27
CA GLY A 40 6.97 28.78 -4.71
C GLY A 40 7.87 27.58 -5.03
N ASP A 41 8.78 27.21 -4.12
CA ASP A 41 9.60 26.00 -4.25
C ASP A 41 8.80 24.72 -3.96
N GLN A 42 7.90 24.76 -2.99
CA GLN A 42 6.99 23.65 -2.70
C GLN A 42 6.01 23.42 -3.85
N LEU A 43 5.41 24.50 -4.37
CA LEU A 43 4.55 24.42 -5.55
C LEU A 43 5.29 23.89 -6.77
N PHE A 44 6.54 24.35 -6.98
CA PHE A 44 7.34 23.86 -8.10
C PHE A 44 7.62 22.37 -7.99
N LYS A 45 7.92 21.85 -6.82
CA LYS A 45 8.13 20.42 -6.60
C LYS A 45 6.85 19.62 -6.81
N GLN A 46 5.70 20.18 -6.48
CA GLN A 46 4.39 19.58 -6.69
C GLN A 46 4.03 19.44 -8.17
N GLU A 47 4.20 20.51 -8.93
CA GLU A 47 3.81 20.55 -10.34
C GLU A 47 4.86 19.94 -11.28
N TYR A 48 6.13 20.00 -10.89
CA TYR A 48 7.28 19.59 -11.70
C TYR A 48 8.29 18.80 -10.85
N PRO A 49 7.91 17.65 -10.30
CA PRO A 49 8.78 16.84 -9.46
C PRO A 49 9.94 16.28 -10.29
N MET A 50 11.14 16.29 -9.74
CA MET A 50 12.34 15.73 -10.36
C MET A 50 12.60 14.27 -9.93
N SER A 51 11.88 13.79 -8.93
CA SER A 51 11.92 12.42 -8.46
C SER A 51 10.54 12.03 -7.94
N LEU A 52 10.29 10.72 -7.84
CA LEU A 52 9.08 10.20 -7.20
C LEU A 52 8.91 10.76 -5.79
N LEU A 53 10.02 10.91 -5.07
CA LEU A 53 10.00 11.48 -3.73
C LEU A 53 9.51 12.93 -3.72
N GLU A 54 10.02 13.79 -4.62
CA GLU A 54 9.53 15.17 -4.73
C GLU A 54 8.03 15.23 -5.08
N ALA A 55 7.51 14.30 -5.87
CA ALA A 55 6.09 14.21 -6.19
C ALA A 55 5.24 13.93 -4.94
N PHE A 56 5.75 13.13 -4.01
CA PHE A 56 5.06 12.82 -2.76
C PHE A 56 5.31 13.84 -1.64
N GLN A 57 6.39 14.63 -1.69
CA GLN A 57 6.71 15.66 -0.69
C GLN A 57 5.80 16.89 -0.73
N SER A 58 5.07 17.10 -1.80
CA SER A 58 4.42 18.36 -2.11
C SER A 58 3.02 18.54 -1.52
N GLY A 59 2.46 17.54 -0.84
CA GLY A 59 1.18 17.67 -0.14
C GLY A 59 1.33 18.40 1.20
N LEU A 60 0.46 19.37 1.49
CA LEU A 60 0.30 19.94 2.83
C LEU A 60 -0.06 18.80 3.80
N GLY A 61 0.90 18.40 4.66
CA GLY A 61 0.67 17.42 5.70
C GLY A 61 1.06 15.98 5.32
N ASN A 62 2.21 15.78 4.69
CA ASN A 62 2.77 14.44 4.63
C ASN A 62 2.87 13.85 6.03
N VAL A 63 2.08 12.80 6.28
CA VAL A 63 2.10 12.05 7.55
C VAL A 63 3.43 11.32 7.71
N PHE A 64 4.10 11.02 6.60
CA PHE A 64 5.34 10.24 6.58
C PHE A 64 6.56 11.11 6.35
N ASP A 65 7.62 10.81 7.10
CA ASP A 65 8.96 11.39 6.93
C ASP A 65 9.57 10.85 5.63
N THR A 66 9.68 11.73 4.64
CA THR A 66 10.16 11.36 3.31
C THR A 66 11.63 10.97 3.28
N GLU A 67 12.46 11.48 4.20
CA GLU A 67 13.86 11.06 4.33
C GLU A 67 13.95 9.62 4.82
N LYS A 68 13.03 9.20 5.68
CA LYS A 68 12.94 7.80 6.12
C LYS A 68 12.43 6.89 5.02
N ILE A 69 11.49 7.36 4.19
CA ILE A 69 11.02 6.58 3.02
C ILE A 69 12.15 6.32 2.03
N GLU A 70 13.04 7.30 1.78
CA GLU A 70 14.21 7.11 0.91
C GLU A 70 15.19 6.03 1.42
N GLN A 71 15.21 5.80 2.73
CA GLN A 71 16.08 4.81 3.36
C GLN A 71 15.47 3.40 3.38
N ILE A 72 14.19 3.27 3.03
CA ILE A 72 13.55 1.96 2.95
C ILE A 72 14.12 1.18 1.77
N VAL A 73 14.84 0.12 2.09
CA VAL A 73 15.33 -0.83 1.09
C VAL A 73 14.22 -1.82 0.80
N VAL A 74 13.76 -1.86 -0.45
CA VAL A 74 12.82 -2.90 -0.89
C VAL A 74 13.55 -4.24 -0.88
N LYS A 75 13.09 -5.16 -0.02
CA LYS A 75 13.64 -6.52 0.01
C LYS A 75 13.18 -7.28 -1.24
N PRO A 76 14.06 -8.08 -1.86
CA PRO A 76 13.65 -8.98 -2.93
C PRO A 76 12.75 -10.09 -2.37
N ASP A 77 11.91 -10.67 -3.25
CA ASP A 77 11.18 -11.89 -2.93
C ASP A 77 12.15 -13.04 -2.60
N ILE A 78 11.69 -13.99 -1.79
CA ILE A 78 12.43 -15.22 -1.50
C ILE A 78 12.66 -15.98 -2.80
N GLU A 79 13.85 -16.51 -3.00
CA GLU A 79 14.16 -17.38 -4.13
C GLU A 79 13.58 -18.79 -3.92
N ASP A 80 13.11 -19.43 -5.00
CA ASP A 80 12.46 -20.74 -4.96
C ASP A 80 13.36 -21.82 -4.31
N ILE A 81 14.69 -21.72 -4.47
CA ILE A 81 15.66 -22.66 -3.89
C ILE A 81 15.73 -22.62 -2.37
N GLU A 82 15.29 -21.51 -1.76
CA GLU A 82 15.27 -21.33 -0.31
C GLU A 82 14.01 -21.91 0.34
N VAL A 83 13.04 -22.34 -0.49
CA VAL A 83 11.73 -22.79 0.00
C VAL A 83 11.74 -24.29 0.31
N PRO A 84 11.41 -24.71 1.55
CA PRO A 84 11.33 -26.12 1.90
C PRO A 84 10.32 -26.90 1.04
N GLU A 85 10.66 -28.12 0.69
CA GLU A 85 9.87 -28.97 -0.22
C GLU A 85 8.40 -29.14 0.23
N TYR A 86 8.15 -29.24 1.53
CA TYR A 86 6.79 -29.46 2.07
C TYR A 86 5.81 -28.31 1.85
N ILE A 87 6.31 -27.08 1.58
CA ILE A 87 5.48 -25.91 1.27
C ILE A 87 5.70 -25.39 -0.15
N HIS A 88 6.68 -25.93 -0.88
CA HIS A 88 7.14 -25.41 -2.17
C HIS A 88 5.99 -25.31 -3.20
N THR A 89 5.15 -26.33 -3.32
CA THR A 89 4.01 -26.32 -4.27
C THR A 89 3.06 -25.16 -3.99
N LYS A 90 2.73 -24.91 -2.72
CA LYS A 90 1.84 -23.80 -2.33
C LYS A 90 2.52 -22.44 -2.58
N TYR A 91 3.79 -22.33 -2.23
CA TYR A 91 4.59 -21.13 -2.48
C TYR A 91 4.58 -20.76 -3.97
N VAL A 92 4.93 -21.71 -4.85
CA VAL A 92 4.95 -21.49 -6.30
C VAL A 92 3.57 -21.09 -6.83
N SER A 93 2.51 -21.75 -6.35
CA SER A 93 1.14 -21.40 -6.73
C SER A 93 0.79 -19.95 -6.36
N LEU A 94 1.13 -19.49 -5.16
CA LEU A 94 0.89 -18.12 -4.72
C LEU A 94 1.71 -17.11 -5.52
N LYS A 95 2.98 -17.42 -5.77
CA LYS A 95 3.88 -16.57 -6.58
C LYS A 95 3.36 -16.41 -8.02
N GLN A 96 2.86 -17.48 -8.64
CA GLN A 96 2.23 -17.44 -9.97
C GLN A 96 0.96 -16.58 -10.01
N LYS A 97 0.28 -16.42 -8.89
CA LYS A 97 -0.89 -15.53 -8.73
C LYS A 97 -0.50 -14.08 -8.42
N GLY A 98 0.79 -13.74 -8.43
CA GLY A 98 1.30 -12.39 -8.20
C GLY A 98 1.49 -12.01 -6.73
N VAL A 99 1.59 -13.00 -5.83
CA VAL A 99 1.91 -12.75 -4.42
C VAL A 99 3.42 -12.59 -4.27
N HIS A 100 3.84 -11.44 -3.76
CA HIS A 100 5.20 -11.18 -3.32
C HIS A 100 5.40 -11.72 -1.91
N MET A 101 6.46 -12.47 -1.67
CA MET A 101 6.73 -13.09 -0.38
C MET A 101 8.17 -12.82 0.05
N TRP A 102 8.34 -12.15 1.19
CA TRP A 102 9.64 -11.75 1.74
C TRP A 102 10.08 -12.63 2.91
N HIS A 103 9.13 -13.31 3.57
CA HIS A 103 9.39 -14.25 4.65
C HIS A 103 8.43 -15.43 4.56
N LEU A 104 8.99 -16.63 4.74
CA LEU A 104 8.17 -17.84 4.85
C LEU A 104 7.45 -17.90 6.20
N PRO A 105 6.34 -18.64 6.28
CA PRO A 105 5.67 -18.83 7.56
C PRO A 105 6.56 -19.57 8.56
N ILE A 106 6.67 -19.03 9.76
CA ILE A 106 7.35 -19.63 10.90
C ILE A 106 6.33 -20.42 11.71
N ALA A 107 6.68 -21.65 12.11
CA ALA A 107 5.81 -22.47 12.94
C ALA A 107 5.42 -21.73 14.23
N GLU A 108 4.17 -21.86 14.65
CA GLU A 108 3.56 -21.22 15.83
C GLU A 108 3.42 -19.71 15.80
N HIS A 109 4.04 -18.99 14.83
CA HIS A 109 3.76 -17.58 14.65
C HIS A 109 2.32 -17.37 14.15
N LYS A 110 1.73 -16.27 14.59
CA LYS A 110 0.39 -15.85 14.15
C LYS A 110 0.49 -14.70 13.16
N TYR A 111 -0.36 -14.76 12.16
CA TYR A 111 -0.35 -13.77 11.08
C TYR A 111 -1.67 -13.04 11.01
N ILE A 112 -1.61 -11.81 10.51
CA ILE A 112 -2.77 -10.96 10.25
C ILE A 112 -2.74 -10.61 8.77
N ILE A 113 -3.89 -10.69 8.14
CA ILE A 113 -4.10 -10.27 6.75
C ILE A 113 -5.05 -9.09 6.72
N GLY A 114 -4.62 -8.01 6.09
CA GLY A 114 -5.46 -6.87 5.73
C GLY A 114 -5.83 -6.94 4.25
N ILE A 115 -7.10 -6.73 3.93
CA ILE A 115 -7.58 -6.73 2.55
C ILE A 115 -8.30 -5.41 2.27
N ASP A 116 -7.85 -4.72 1.23
CA ASP A 116 -8.56 -3.60 0.60
C ASP A 116 -9.04 -4.06 -0.79
N PRO A 117 -10.31 -4.46 -0.93
CA PRO A 117 -10.84 -4.99 -2.17
C PRO A 117 -11.35 -3.90 -3.10
N SER A 118 -11.09 -4.06 -4.40
CA SER A 118 -11.70 -3.29 -5.48
C SER A 118 -12.64 -4.15 -6.32
N ASP A 119 -13.33 -3.56 -7.29
CA ASP A 119 -14.23 -4.27 -8.21
C ASP A 119 -13.51 -5.15 -9.23
N GLY A 120 -12.21 -4.96 -9.41
CA GLY A 120 -11.35 -5.70 -10.33
C GLY A 120 -11.38 -5.22 -11.79
N ASP A 121 -12.42 -4.51 -12.19
CA ASP A 121 -12.61 -4.01 -13.56
C ASP A 121 -12.33 -2.50 -13.69
N GLY A 122 -12.35 -1.77 -12.59
CA GLY A 122 -12.15 -0.32 -12.53
C GLY A 122 -10.69 0.14 -12.65
N ALA A 123 -10.45 1.39 -12.29
CA ALA A 123 -9.10 1.98 -12.25
C ALA A 123 -8.30 1.47 -11.04
N ASP A 124 -8.98 1.14 -9.95
CA ASP A 124 -8.38 0.78 -8.67
C ASP A 124 -7.90 -0.66 -8.63
N SER A 125 -6.83 -0.89 -7.88
CA SER A 125 -6.29 -2.22 -7.61
C SER A 125 -6.71 -2.68 -6.21
N SER A 126 -6.86 -4.00 -6.05
CA SER A 126 -7.01 -4.63 -4.75
C SER A 126 -5.65 -4.84 -4.09
N CYS A 127 -5.63 -4.83 -2.76
CA CYS A 127 -4.44 -5.11 -1.97
C CYS A 127 -4.73 -6.18 -0.90
N ILE A 128 -3.77 -7.10 -0.71
CA ILE A 128 -3.72 -8.03 0.42
C ILE A 128 -2.36 -7.88 1.06
N ASP A 129 -2.30 -7.47 2.31
CA ASP A 129 -1.08 -7.35 3.10
C ASP A 129 -1.05 -8.39 4.20
N VAL A 130 0.08 -9.09 4.35
CA VAL A 130 0.29 -10.12 5.37
C VAL A 130 1.36 -9.65 6.34
N TRP A 131 1.03 -9.70 7.63
CA TRP A 131 1.89 -9.26 8.72
C TRP A 131 2.12 -10.38 9.73
N ASP A 132 3.37 -10.57 10.12
CA ASP A 132 3.72 -11.38 11.27
C ASP A 132 3.38 -10.61 12.55
N ARG A 133 2.56 -11.20 13.40
CA ARG A 133 2.09 -10.54 14.63
C ARG A 133 3.16 -10.42 15.69
N GLU A 134 4.12 -11.35 15.72
CA GLU A 134 5.19 -11.40 16.70
C GLU A 134 6.30 -10.39 16.40
N THR A 135 6.66 -10.25 15.11
CA THR A 135 7.75 -9.34 14.69
C THR A 135 7.26 -7.99 14.19
N LEU A 136 5.98 -7.89 13.82
CA LEU A 136 5.37 -6.74 13.14
C LEU A 136 5.99 -6.46 11.75
N ASP A 137 6.63 -7.46 11.17
CA ASP A 137 7.12 -7.36 9.79
C ASP A 137 6.01 -7.67 8.79
N GLN A 138 5.97 -6.94 7.69
CA GLN A 138 5.23 -7.32 6.51
C GLN A 138 5.96 -8.48 5.84
N VAL A 139 5.27 -9.61 5.68
CA VAL A 139 5.89 -10.86 5.21
C VAL A 139 5.49 -11.22 3.79
N ALA A 140 4.33 -10.75 3.33
CA ALA A 140 3.87 -10.94 1.96
C ALA A 140 2.87 -9.87 1.55
N GLN A 141 2.68 -9.70 0.23
CA GLN A 141 1.72 -8.79 -0.35
C GLN A 141 1.21 -9.31 -1.69
N TYR A 142 -0.06 -9.07 -1.96
CA TYR A 142 -0.62 -9.04 -3.32
C TYR A 142 -1.09 -7.62 -3.61
N TYR A 143 -0.77 -7.11 -4.78
CA TYR A 143 -1.30 -5.85 -5.30
C TYR A 143 -1.61 -5.99 -6.78
N GLY A 144 -2.86 -5.77 -7.16
CA GLY A 144 -3.25 -5.90 -8.56
C GLY A 144 -4.76 -5.89 -8.77
N LYS A 145 -5.16 -6.11 -10.01
CA LYS A 145 -6.56 -6.21 -10.40
C LYS A 145 -6.99 -7.67 -10.34
N MET A 146 -8.02 -7.95 -9.58
CA MET A 146 -8.58 -9.30 -9.43
C MET A 146 -10.06 -9.19 -9.12
N ARG A 147 -10.86 -10.10 -9.66
CA ARG A 147 -12.28 -10.15 -9.35
C ARG A 147 -12.50 -10.41 -7.85
N PRO A 148 -13.56 -9.84 -7.26
CA PRO A 148 -13.80 -9.95 -5.81
C PRO A 148 -13.90 -11.38 -5.27
N ASP A 149 -14.43 -12.32 -6.06
CA ASP A 149 -14.52 -13.74 -5.72
C ASP A 149 -13.15 -14.45 -5.76
N GLU A 150 -12.34 -14.14 -6.77
CA GLU A 150 -10.96 -14.64 -6.91
C GLU A 150 -10.05 -14.07 -5.83
N LEU A 151 -10.23 -12.79 -5.48
CA LEU A 151 -9.50 -12.14 -4.38
C LEU A 151 -9.78 -12.80 -3.03
N ALA A 152 -11.04 -13.11 -2.75
CA ALA A 152 -11.41 -13.84 -1.54
C ALA A 152 -10.77 -15.25 -1.51
N GLN A 153 -10.75 -15.95 -2.64
CA GLN A 153 -10.09 -17.25 -2.76
C GLN A 153 -8.58 -17.14 -2.51
N LEU A 154 -7.92 -16.16 -3.13
CA LEU A 154 -6.49 -15.91 -2.95
C LEU A 154 -6.17 -15.58 -1.49
N ALA A 155 -6.97 -14.71 -0.86
CA ALA A 155 -6.80 -14.36 0.55
C ALA A 155 -6.87 -15.57 1.48
N VAL A 156 -7.79 -16.52 1.19
CA VAL A 156 -7.90 -17.76 1.96
C VAL A 156 -6.71 -18.69 1.73
N GLU A 157 -6.21 -18.82 0.50
CA GLU A 157 -5.01 -19.60 0.20
C GLU A 157 -3.79 -19.04 0.93
N ILE A 158 -3.62 -17.70 0.93
CA ILE A 158 -2.60 -17.01 1.71
C ILE A 158 -2.81 -17.26 3.22
N GLY A 159 -4.04 -17.16 3.69
CA GLY A 159 -4.38 -17.38 5.08
C GLY A 159 -3.96 -18.77 5.58
N TYR A 160 -4.26 -19.82 4.81
CA TYR A 160 -3.81 -21.18 5.13
C TYR A 160 -2.31 -21.37 4.99
N PHE A 161 -1.67 -20.67 4.05
CA PHE A 161 -0.20 -20.72 3.91
C PHE A 161 0.49 -20.10 5.14
N TYR A 162 -0.06 -19.02 5.69
CA TYR A 162 0.43 -18.33 6.88
C TYR A 162 -0.33 -18.73 8.16
N ASN A 163 -0.35 -20.05 8.47
CA ASN A 163 -0.79 -20.63 9.73
C ASN A 163 -2.25 -20.25 10.13
N GLU A 164 -3.18 -20.30 9.20
CA GLU A 164 -4.56 -19.88 9.41
C GLU A 164 -4.67 -18.41 9.89
N ALA A 165 -4.02 -17.51 9.18
CA ALA A 165 -3.94 -16.09 9.51
C ALA A 165 -5.31 -15.47 9.79
N PHE A 166 -5.36 -14.51 10.72
CA PHE A 166 -6.57 -13.74 11.01
C PHE A 166 -6.82 -12.70 9.93
N ILE A 167 -7.94 -12.80 9.21
CA ILE A 167 -8.25 -11.95 8.05
C ILE A 167 -9.17 -10.79 8.45
N GLY A 168 -8.69 -9.56 8.25
CA GLY A 168 -9.50 -8.35 8.21
C GLY A 168 -9.75 -7.93 6.76
N VAL A 169 -10.97 -7.52 6.43
CA VAL A 169 -11.34 -7.03 5.10
C VAL A 169 -12.09 -5.71 5.21
N GLU A 170 -11.74 -4.73 4.37
CA GLU A 170 -12.50 -3.50 4.29
C GLU A 170 -13.89 -3.75 3.71
N ASN A 171 -14.90 -3.18 4.35
CA ASN A 171 -16.30 -3.44 4.02
C ASN A 171 -16.79 -2.47 2.93
N ASN A 172 -16.01 -2.29 1.88
CA ASN A 172 -16.35 -1.51 0.68
C ASN A 172 -16.85 -2.41 -0.46
N MET A 173 -16.54 -3.74 -0.43
CA MET A 173 -16.91 -4.70 -1.46
C MET A 173 -17.62 -5.92 -0.86
N LEU A 174 -18.97 -5.91 -0.93
CA LEU A 174 -19.80 -6.97 -0.33
C LEU A 174 -19.52 -8.36 -0.92
N THR A 175 -19.21 -8.42 -2.20
CA THR A 175 -18.94 -9.71 -2.89
C THR A 175 -17.75 -10.42 -2.27
N THR A 176 -16.61 -9.74 -2.06
CA THR A 176 -15.43 -10.31 -1.40
C THR A 176 -15.78 -10.88 -0.03
N ILE A 177 -16.55 -10.13 0.77
CA ILE A 177 -16.96 -10.53 2.13
C ILE A 177 -17.82 -11.78 2.11
N LEU A 178 -18.81 -11.84 1.19
CA LEU A 178 -19.72 -13.00 1.09
C LEU A 178 -18.97 -14.26 0.65
N PHE A 179 -18.02 -14.17 -0.26
CA PHE A 179 -17.21 -15.30 -0.67
C PHE A 179 -16.28 -15.73 0.46
N LEU A 180 -15.54 -14.80 1.07
CA LEU A 180 -14.63 -15.06 2.18
C LEU A 180 -15.35 -15.82 3.32
N SER A 181 -16.51 -15.34 3.75
CA SER A 181 -17.24 -15.90 4.88
C SER A 181 -17.77 -17.33 4.65
N LYS A 182 -17.87 -17.77 3.39
CA LYS A 182 -18.31 -19.14 3.05
C LYS A 182 -17.17 -20.15 3.12
N ILE A 183 -15.91 -19.70 2.92
CA ILE A 183 -14.77 -20.61 2.73
C ILE A 183 -13.68 -20.44 3.81
N TYR A 184 -13.82 -19.46 4.69
CA TYR A 184 -12.88 -19.20 5.77
C TYR A 184 -13.62 -18.77 7.04
N SER A 185 -13.11 -19.15 8.22
CA SER A 185 -13.79 -18.89 9.50
C SER A 185 -13.03 -17.91 10.41
N ASN A 186 -11.72 -17.73 10.20
CA ASN A 186 -10.87 -16.88 11.06
C ASN A 186 -10.76 -15.45 10.52
N TYR A 187 -11.86 -14.70 10.60
CA TYR A 187 -11.91 -13.32 10.10
C TYR A 187 -12.48 -12.34 11.14
N TYR A 188 -12.17 -11.07 10.93
CA TYR A 188 -12.62 -9.96 11.76
C TYR A 188 -14.09 -9.61 11.48
N PHE A 189 -14.82 -9.31 12.53
CA PHE A 189 -16.11 -8.64 12.44
C PHE A 189 -16.22 -7.50 13.46
N GLU A 190 -16.76 -6.39 12.99
CA GLU A 190 -17.08 -5.24 13.80
C GLU A 190 -18.38 -5.51 14.58
N THR A 191 -18.37 -5.22 15.88
CA THR A 191 -19.60 -5.26 16.68
C THR A 191 -20.15 -3.84 16.78
N ARG A 192 -21.35 -3.63 16.30
CA ARG A 192 -22.09 -2.36 16.43
C ARG A 192 -23.25 -2.52 17.40
N ILE A 193 -23.49 -1.48 18.18
CA ILE A 193 -24.67 -1.39 19.04
C ILE A 193 -25.61 -0.41 18.35
N ASP A 194 -26.81 -0.86 18.03
CA ASP A 194 -27.88 0.00 17.57
C ASP A 194 -28.34 0.87 18.76
N GLU A 195 -28.13 2.17 18.67
CA GLU A 195 -28.44 3.11 19.77
C GLU A 195 -29.92 3.15 20.13
N LYS A 196 -30.82 2.81 19.20
CA LYS A 196 -32.26 2.83 19.40
C LYS A 196 -32.79 1.55 20.05
N THR A 197 -32.28 0.41 19.60
CA THR A 197 -32.75 -0.92 20.04
C THR A 197 -31.84 -1.55 21.08
N MET A 198 -30.64 -0.98 21.32
CA MET A 198 -29.57 -1.54 22.17
C MET A 198 -29.16 -2.96 21.77
N GLN A 199 -29.48 -3.38 20.55
CA GLN A 199 -29.12 -4.69 20.03
C GLN A 199 -27.70 -4.66 19.47
N ARG A 200 -26.96 -5.73 19.74
CA ARG A 200 -25.63 -5.93 19.15
C ARG A 200 -25.75 -6.60 17.79
N THR A 201 -25.25 -5.96 16.77
CA THR A 201 -25.12 -6.51 15.42
C THR A 201 -23.66 -6.77 15.09
N LYS A 202 -23.37 -7.85 14.38
CA LYS A 202 -22.03 -8.17 13.88
C LYS A 202 -22.00 -7.91 12.39
N LYS A 203 -20.97 -7.18 11.93
CA LYS A 203 -20.72 -6.93 10.53
C LYS A 203 -19.30 -7.39 10.20
N ILE A 204 -19.15 -8.26 9.18
CA ILE A 204 -17.84 -8.74 8.76
C ILE A 204 -17.03 -7.57 8.19
N GLY A 205 -15.75 -7.53 8.54
CA GLY A 205 -14.84 -6.49 8.10
C GLY A 205 -14.98 -5.18 8.88
N TRP A 206 -14.21 -4.19 8.50
CA TRP A 206 -14.27 -2.83 9.04
C TRP A 206 -14.78 -1.86 7.98
N SER A 207 -15.28 -0.72 8.42
CA SER A 207 -15.68 0.36 7.52
C SER A 207 -14.80 1.57 7.76
N THR A 208 -14.15 2.07 6.73
CA THR A 208 -13.47 3.35 6.76
C THR A 208 -14.52 4.45 6.66
N ASN A 209 -14.74 5.18 7.76
CA ASN A 209 -15.61 6.35 7.77
C ASN A 209 -14.72 7.59 7.72
N VAL A 210 -14.90 8.41 6.70
CA VAL A 210 -14.37 9.77 6.72
C VAL A 210 -15.20 10.52 7.78
N LYS A 211 -14.62 10.74 8.95
CA LYS A 211 -15.20 11.70 9.89
C LYS A 211 -14.95 13.09 9.30
N THR A 212 -16.00 13.67 8.71
CA THR A 212 -16.03 15.09 8.36
C THR A 212 -15.97 15.95 9.61
#